data_f006b86d2aa42d3288177accacd17a5e
#
_entry.id   f006b86d2aa42d3288177accacd17a5e
#
_cell.length_a   1.000
_cell.length_b   1.000
_cell.length_c   1.000
_cell.angle_alpha   90.00
_cell.angle_beta   90.00
_cell.angle_gamma   90.00
#
_symmetry.space_group_name_H-M   'P 1'
#
loop_
_entity.id
_entity.type
_entity.pdbx_description
1 polymer ?
#
loop_
_entity_poly.entity_id
_entity_poly.type
_entity_poly.pdbx_seq_one_letter_code
_entity_poly.pdbx_strand_id
1 'polypeptide(L)'
;MGPFLITAMTSHTTHAHTSTLAKIYKWLFDPEFKHGFHQVVERSIGLLIIASVIAVLIENTPEIYNAHTAWFHWFDVVTVGIFTAEYVLRVATAHMNPDFAGKSFPRLRYAFSFYALVDLIAIAPFYFARFVDVDVEMLRVLRVMRLARMFKLSRQIIPAWHEFQELNAGRSFRAKVFAMLEPTGHSGRLHTYIDNFIVFWIALSITCVVFETVVSVHALFATEFMVIDAIAFSIFTIEYIARVYSAPENPKYKHLRMPHWAHVRTGQAIIDLLTILPFILESLFSQHLDLRFLRVFRLMRMLKLTRYTSAMETLYKVVLREWQIIFASVFVMMLLVVLTASLGYLFEHPAQPDKFENIPQSIYWAVVTLASVGYGDISPITPMGRALTVVLALLGIGIFAIPAGLLASAFTDQLRIDRDAFKHRLMLAFEDGLLDGEERELIVAEAERLHLSHEEVKRLTDEARAEFAEKEAEDHTQANGLVLDAKAHPALAVAQFKLLVDQLSLIAQASGEDALRKGLHDIKTDHQVELDVLAIVAKRTF
;
A
#
# COMPACT_ATOMS: atom_id res chain seq x y z
N MET A 1 4.49 20.51 39.83
CA MET A 1 5.78 21.14 40.18
C MET A 1 6.89 20.24 39.73
N GLY A 2 7.72 20.68 38.80
CA GLY A 2 8.92 20.02 38.30
C GLY A 2 9.14 20.37 36.85
N PRO A 3 10.13 21.22 36.51
CA PRO A 3 10.33 21.70 35.16
C PRO A 3 11.14 20.70 34.37
N PHE A 4 10.64 20.19 33.26
CA PHE A 4 11.47 19.51 32.28
C PHE A 4 12.24 20.57 31.46
N LEU A 5 13.47 20.74 31.84
CA LEU A 5 14.49 21.52 31.17
C LEU A 5 14.67 21.01 29.74
N ILE A 6 14.44 21.90 28.80
CA ILE A 6 14.94 21.81 27.43
C ILE A 6 16.45 21.96 27.50
N THR A 7 17.17 20.85 27.48
CA THR A 7 18.61 20.89 27.27
C THR A 7 18.88 20.99 25.79
N ALA A 8 19.10 22.21 25.32
CA ALA A 8 19.74 22.47 24.05
C ALA A 8 21.13 21.81 24.07
N MET A 9 21.27 20.65 23.46
CA MET A 9 22.57 20.07 23.17
C MET A 9 23.23 20.86 22.06
N THR A 10 24.06 21.81 22.47
CA THR A 10 25.13 22.34 21.62
C THR A 10 25.95 21.18 21.09
N SER A 11 25.85 20.96 19.80
CA SER A 11 26.70 20.02 19.08
C SER A 11 28.14 20.52 19.10
N HIS A 12 28.91 20.11 20.08
CA HIS A 12 30.35 20.06 19.93
C HIS A 12 30.67 19.00 18.89
N THR A 13 31.01 19.41 17.68
CA THR A 13 31.62 18.60 16.64
C THR A 13 33.04 18.23 17.07
N THR A 14 33.15 17.23 17.92
CA THR A 14 34.38 16.44 18.02
C THR A 14 34.37 15.49 16.83
N HIS A 15 35.25 15.75 15.84
CA HIS A 15 35.66 14.78 14.85
C HIS A 15 36.42 13.62 15.55
N ALA A 16 35.69 12.78 16.28
CA ALA A 16 36.15 11.47 16.65
C ALA A 16 36.17 10.65 15.36
N HIS A 17 37.31 10.09 14.99
CA HIS A 17 37.46 9.07 13.97
C HIS A 17 36.49 7.92 14.27
N THR A 18 35.27 8.00 13.73
CA THR A 18 34.33 6.89 13.82
C THR A 18 34.94 5.71 13.09
N SER A 19 35.25 4.64 13.83
CA SER A 19 35.83 3.45 13.25
C SER A 19 35.00 2.98 12.07
N THR A 20 35.65 2.40 11.05
CA THR A 20 34.96 1.87 9.87
C THR A 20 33.84 0.90 10.27
N LEU A 21 34.03 0.13 11.33
CA LEU A 21 33.03 -0.77 11.91
C LEU A 21 31.80 -0.02 12.46
N ALA A 22 31.99 1.16 13.07
CA ALA A 22 30.86 1.96 13.57
C ALA A 22 30.00 2.50 12.42
N LYS A 23 30.63 2.91 11.32
CA LYS A 23 29.91 3.30 10.11
C LYS A 23 29.13 2.11 9.52
N ILE A 24 29.76 0.93 9.42
CA ILE A 24 29.11 -0.30 8.93
C ILE A 24 27.93 -0.68 9.82
N TYR A 25 28.09 -0.66 11.14
CA TYR A 25 27.00 -0.95 12.07
C TYR A 25 25.81 0.00 11.87
N LYS A 26 26.08 1.30 11.85
CA LYS A 26 25.06 2.34 11.67
C LYS A 26 24.29 2.19 10.35
N TRP A 27 24.99 1.81 9.26
CA TRP A 27 24.40 1.71 7.92
C TRP A 27 23.65 0.40 7.67
N LEU A 28 24.11 -0.70 8.27
CA LEU A 28 23.59 -2.04 7.98
C LEU A 28 22.70 -2.62 9.09
N PHE A 29 22.93 -2.24 10.35
CA PHE A 29 22.35 -2.97 11.48
C PHE A 29 21.67 -2.09 12.54
N ASP A 30 21.78 -0.77 12.46
CA ASP A 30 21.15 0.15 13.40
C ASP A 30 19.66 0.34 13.07
N PRO A 31 18.72 -0.16 13.89
CA PRO A 31 17.29 -0.07 13.63
C PRO A 31 16.74 1.37 13.73
N GLU A 32 17.46 2.27 14.42
CA GLU A 32 17.06 3.68 14.54
C GLU A 32 17.47 4.51 13.31
N PHE A 33 18.42 4.00 12.51
CA PHE A 33 18.93 4.69 11.33
C PHE A 33 18.03 4.42 10.11
N LYS A 34 16.89 5.11 10.02
CA LYS A 34 15.90 4.98 8.93
C LYS A 34 16.37 5.57 7.58
N HIS A 35 17.61 5.34 7.15
CA HIS A 35 18.03 5.72 5.80
C HIS A 35 17.61 4.67 4.78
N GLY A 36 17.20 5.12 3.59
CA GLY A 36 16.71 4.23 2.53
C GLY A 36 17.65 3.06 2.17
N PHE A 37 18.95 3.21 2.40
CA PHE A 37 19.94 2.15 2.17
C PHE A 37 19.75 0.94 3.10
N HIS A 38 19.47 1.15 4.39
CA HIS A 38 19.20 0.04 5.34
C HIS A 38 17.99 -0.80 4.89
N GLN A 39 16.90 -0.13 4.49
CA GLN A 39 15.70 -0.80 3.98
C GLN A 39 15.97 -1.58 2.68
N VAL A 40 16.80 -1.03 1.78
CA VAL A 40 17.20 -1.72 0.54
C VAL A 40 17.99 -2.99 0.85
N VAL A 41 18.93 -2.92 1.79
CA VAL A 41 19.72 -4.10 2.19
C VAL A 41 18.84 -5.17 2.83
N GLU A 42 17.95 -4.80 3.75
CA GLU A 42 17.03 -5.76 4.37
C GLU A 42 16.10 -6.42 3.35
N ARG A 43 15.53 -5.64 2.42
CA ARG A 43 14.69 -6.18 1.33
C ARG A 43 15.48 -7.09 0.41
N SER A 44 16.72 -6.70 0.06
CA SER A 44 17.59 -7.51 -0.80
C SER A 44 17.95 -8.85 -0.16
N ILE A 45 18.26 -8.87 1.14
CA ILE A 45 18.51 -10.11 1.90
C ILE A 45 17.24 -10.97 1.93
N GLY A 46 16.07 -10.38 2.18
CA GLY A 46 14.78 -11.10 2.15
C GLY A 46 14.50 -11.73 0.78
N LEU A 47 14.69 -10.99 -0.30
CA LEU A 47 14.55 -11.50 -1.67
C LEU A 47 15.56 -12.62 -1.98
N LEU A 48 16.80 -12.47 -1.51
CA LEU A 48 17.84 -13.49 -1.69
C LEU A 48 17.50 -14.79 -0.95
N ILE A 49 16.91 -14.69 0.25
CA ILE A 49 16.41 -15.85 1.00
C ILE A 49 15.34 -16.57 0.18
N ILE A 50 14.34 -15.84 -0.32
CA ILE A 50 13.24 -16.40 -1.14
C ILE A 50 13.82 -17.04 -2.41
N ALA A 51 14.68 -16.34 -3.14
CA ALA A 51 15.32 -16.86 -4.33
C ALA A 51 16.13 -18.14 -4.06
N SER A 52 16.85 -18.20 -2.91
CA SER A 52 17.60 -19.37 -2.53
C SER A 52 16.72 -20.59 -2.20
N VAL A 53 15.54 -20.35 -1.61
CA VAL A 53 14.55 -21.40 -1.35
C VAL A 53 13.96 -21.92 -2.66
N ILE A 54 13.59 -21.03 -3.57
CA ILE A 54 13.09 -21.40 -4.91
C ILE A 54 14.17 -22.21 -5.66
N ALA A 55 15.43 -21.78 -5.62
CA ALA A 55 16.52 -22.50 -6.25
C ALA A 55 16.66 -23.95 -5.70
N VAL A 56 16.55 -24.13 -4.37
CA VAL A 56 16.58 -25.46 -3.75
C VAL A 56 15.40 -26.33 -4.21
N LEU A 57 14.21 -25.75 -4.38
CA LEU A 57 13.05 -26.50 -4.87
C LEU A 57 13.24 -26.93 -6.33
N ILE A 58 13.77 -26.05 -7.19
CA ILE A 58 14.06 -26.37 -8.59
C ILE A 58 15.23 -27.38 -8.71
N GLU A 59 16.25 -27.26 -7.87
CA GLU A 59 17.40 -28.20 -7.79
C GLU A 59 16.96 -29.65 -7.51
N ASN A 60 15.79 -29.81 -6.90
CA ASN A 60 15.23 -31.12 -6.59
C ASN A 60 14.71 -31.87 -7.84
N THR A 61 14.61 -31.19 -8.98
CA THR A 61 14.22 -31.77 -10.28
C THR A 61 15.47 -32.20 -11.05
N PRO A 62 15.75 -33.52 -11.20
CA PRO A 62 17.02 -34.02 -11.76
C PRO A 62 17.31 -33.53 -13.18
N GLU A 63 16.30 -33.32 -14.00
CA GLU A 63 16.43 -32.92 -15.40
C GLU A 63 16.95 -31.49 -15.51
N ILE A 64 16.44 -30.56 -14.68
CA ILE A 64 16.87 -29.17 -14.65
C ILE A 64 18.23 -29.03 -13.96
N TYR A 65 18.42 -29.76 -12.85
CA TYR A 65 19.68 -29.73 -12.13
C TYR A 65 20.85 -30.19 -13.01
N ASN A 66 20.69 -31.33 -13.70
CA ASN A 66 21.73 -31.87 -14.55
C ASN A 66 22.06 -30.98 -15.75
N ALA A 67 21.06 -30.25 -16.28
CA ALA A 67 21.27 -29.30 -17.37
C ALA A 67 22.00 -28.01 -16.94
N HIS A 68 21.87 -27.62 -15.65
CA HIS A 68 22.32 -26.30 -15.18
C HIS A 68 23.13 -26.38 -13.87
N THR A 69 23.83 -27.45 -13.60
CA THR A 69 24.61 -27.69 -12.37
C THR A 69 25.56 -26.56 -12.02
N ALA A 70 26.26 -25.98 -13.00
CA ALA A 70 27.18 -24.88 -12.80
C ALA A 70 26.47 -23.62 -12.28
N TRP A 71 25.29 -23.31 -12.82
CA TRP A 71 24.49 -22.14 -12.39
C TRP A 71 24.02 -22.29 -10.95
N PHE A 72 23.46 -23.43 -10.56
CA PHE A 72 23.02 -23.71 -9.20
C PHE A 72 24.19 -23.64 -8.21
N HIS A 73 25.34 -24.20 -8.59
CA HIS A 73 26.53 -24.15 -7.75
C HIS A 73 27.00 -22.70 -7.53
N TRP A 74 27.14 -21.91 -8.60
CA TRP A 74 27.55 -20.51 -8.46
C TRP A 74 26.55 -19.67 -7.69
N PHE A 75 25.26 -19.86 -7.93
CA PHE A 75 24.21 -19.17 -7.19
C PHE A 75 24.28 -19.49 -5.69
N ASP A 76 24.49 -20.75 -5.33
CA ASP A 76 24.64 -21.16 -3.92
C ASP A 76 25.91 -20.58 -3.29
N VAL A 77 27.05 -20.62 -3.99
CA VAL A 77 28.32 -20.02 -3.53
C VAL A 77 28.16 -18.52 -3.25
N VAL A 78 27.55 -17.78 -4.17
CA VAL A 78 27.31 -16.33 -4.01
C VAL A 78 26.38 -16.05 -2.84
N THR A 79 25.27 -16.78 -2.76
CA THR A 79 24.27 -16.63 -1.70
C THR A 79 24.85 -16.93 -0.32
N VAL A 80 25.56 -18.05 -0.18
CA VAL A 80 26.23 -18.40 1.08
C VAL A 80 27.35 -17.41 1.42
N GLY A 81 28.07 -16.94 0.40
CA GLY A 81 29.10 -15.90 0.58
C GLY A 81 28.52 -14.61 1.17
N ILE A 82 27.37 -14.14 0.66
CA ILE A 82 26.67 -12.97 1.17
C ILE A 82 26.20 -13.21 2.62
N PHE A 83 25.56 -14.34 2.90
CA PHE A 83 25.10 -14.67 4.26
C PHE A 83 26.24 -14.85 5.26
N THR A 84 27.37 -15.39 4.82
CA THR A 84 28.56 -15.52 5.66
C THR A 84 29.17 -14.14 5.96
N ALA A 85 29.26 -13.28 4.96
CA ALA A 85 29.74 -11.91 5.16
C ALA A 85 28.82 -11.15 6.12
N GLU A 86 27.50 -11.25 5.96
CA GLU A 86 26.51 -10.69 6.88
C GLU A 86 26.72 -11.19 8.32
N TYR A 87 26.83 -12.52 8.51
CA TYR A 87 27.07 -13.14 9.82
C TYR A 87 28.33 -12.62 10.47
N VAL A 88 29.45 -12.63 9.75
CA VAL A 88 30.77 -12.15 10.25
C VAL A 88 30.70 -10.66 10.63
N LEU A 89 30.08 -9.82 9.81
CA LEU A 89 29.91 -8.40 10.10
C LEU A 89 29.06 -8.17 11.36
N ARG A 90 27.98 -8.93 11.54
CA ARG A 90 27.12 -8.87 12.74
C ARG A 90 27.88 -9.28 14.00
N VAL A 91 28.65 -10.37 13.94
CA VAL A 91 29.50 -10.80 15.07
C VAL A 91 30.59 -9.76 15.37
N ALA A 92 31.23 -9.20 14.35
CA ALA A 92 32.25 -8.19 14.51
C ALA A 92 31.73 -6.90 15.16
N THR A 93 30.51 -6.49 14.81
CA THR A 93 29.84 -5.27 15.31
C THR A 93 28.99 -5.49 16.56
N ALA A 94 28.88 -6.71 17.08
CA ALA A 94 28.03 -7.08 18.21
C ALA A 94 28.27 -6.25 19.49
N HIS A 95 29.48 -5.74 19.69
CA HIS A 95 29.82 -4.88 20.83
C HIS A 95 29.17 -3.49 20.76
N MET A 96 28.64 -3.09 19.58
CA MET A 96 27.95 -1.83 19.35
C MET A 96 26.42 -1.96 19.51
N ASN A 97 25.90 -3.20 19.50
CA ASN A 97 24.48 -3.45 19.70
C ASN A 97 24.09 -3.19 21.16
N PRO A 98 23.07 -2.36 21.44
CA PRO A 98 22.60 -2.02 22.79
C PRO A 98 22.35 -3.25 23.67
N ASP A 99 21.84 -4.35 23.11
CA ASP A 99 21.53 -5.59 23.83
C ASP A 99 22.78 -6.29 24.38
N PHE A 100 23.93 -6.09 23.78
CA PHE A 100 25.19 -6.76 24.11
C PHE A 100 26.29 -5.80 24.57
N ALA A 101 26.11 -4.49 24.37
CA ALA A 101 27.04 -3.45 24.80
C ALA A 101 27.21 -3.49 26.33
N GLY A 102 28.47 -3.39 26.81
CA GLY A 102 28.78 -3.43 28.25
C GLY A 102 28.78 -4.82 28.90
N LYS A 103 28.42 -5.89 28.19
CA LYS A 103 28.50 -7.27 28.70
C LYS A 103 29.91 -7.87 28.48
N SER A 104 30.32 -8.76 29.37
CA SER A 104 31.58 -9.50 29.17
C SER A 104 31.47 -10.37 27.92
N PHE A 105 32.47 -10.29 27.04
CA PHE A 105 32.55 -11.03 25.77
C PHE A 105 31.32 -10.84 24.84
N PRO A 106 30.99 -9.61 24.41
CA PRO A 106 29.78 -9.32 23.65
C PRO A 106 29.68 -10.09 22.33
N ARG A 107 30.81 -10.29 21.63
CA ARG A 107 30.89 -11.06 20.37
C ARG A 107 30.54 -12.52 20.56
N LEU A 108 31.07 -13.13 21.64
CA LEU A 108 30.79 -14.55 21.93
C LEU A 108 29.33 -14.75 22.34
N ARG A 109 28.81 -13.86 23.19
CA ARG A 109 27.38 -13.88 23.56
C ARG A 109 26.45 -13.70 22.38
N TYR A 110 26.81 -12.81 21.46
CA TYR A 110 26.06 -12.66 20.22
C TYR A 110 26.09 -13.93 19.37
N ALA A 111 27.27 -14.56 19.18
CA ALA A 111 27.42 -15.78 18.39
C ALA A 111 26.56 -16.95 18.89
N PHE A 112 26.25 -17.00 20.20
CA PHE A 112 25.34 -17.97 20.82
C PHE A 112 23.91 -17.45 21.00
N SER A 113 23.56 -16.27 20.47
CA SER A 113 22.20 -15.78 20.49
C SER A 113 21.33 -16.56 19.49
N PHE A 114 20.02 -16.56 19.73
CA PHE A 114 19.05 -17.24 18.87
C PHE A 114 19.23 -16.83 17.39
N TYR A 115 19.33 -15.53 17.12
CA TYR A 115 19.45 -15.02 15.76
C TYR A 115 20.79 -15.39 15.09
N ALA A 116 21.88 -15.43 15.84
CA ALA A 116 23.17 -15.83 15.30
C ALA A 116 23.24 -17.34 15.02
N LEU A 117 22.59 -18.15 15.86
CA LEU A 117 22.45 -19.59 15.62
C LEU A 117 21.60 -19.87 14.37
N VAL A 118 20.53 -19.13 14.15
CA VAL A 118 19.73 -19.22 12.93
C VAL A 118 20.57 -18.88 11.69
N ASP A 119 21.38 -17.82 11.75
CA ASP A 119 22.30 -17.46 10.66
C ASP A 119 23.32 -18.57 10.41
N LEU A 120 23.88 -19.15 11.47
CA LEU A 120 24.83 -20.26 11.38
C LEU A 120 24.21 -21.51 10.74
N ILE A 121 23.00 -21.91 11.17
CA ILE A 121 22.26 -23.04 10.60
C ILE A 121 21.98 -22.81 9.10
N ALA A 122 21.71 -21.58 8.70
CA ALA A 122 21.44 -21.23 7.30
C ALA A 122 22.65 -21.44 6.37
N ILE A 123 23.88 -21.27 6.88
CA ILE A 123 25.13 -21.42 6.10
C ILE A 123 25.84 -22.76 6.33
N ALA A 124 25.60 -23.41 7.47
CA ALA A 124 26.28 -24.64 7.88
C ALA A 124 26.22 -25.78 6.85
N PRO A 125 25.07 -26.09 6.21
CA PRO A 125 25.00 -27.20 5.25
C PRO A 125 25.98 -27.08 4.08
N PHE A 126 26.25 -25.86 3.61
CA PHE A 126 27.19 -25.62 2.52
C PHE A 126 28.63 -25.94 2.93
N TYR A 127 29.06 -25.46 4.10
CA TYR A 127 30.41 -25.71 4.60
C TYR A 127 30.60 -27.18 5.00
N PHE A 128 29.56 -27.79 5.62
CA PHE A 128 29.59 -29.18 6.00
C PHE A 128 29.82 -30.10 4.77
N ALA A 129 29.07 -29.85 3.67
CA ALA A 129 29.24 -30.58 2.42
C ALA A 129 30.63 -30.42 1.78
N ARG A 130 31.39 -29.35 2.14
CA ARG A 130 32.69 -29.07 1.58
C ARG A 130 33.85 -29.74 2.36
N PHE A 131 33.67 -29.94 3.69
CA PHE A 131 34.71 -30.42 4.58
C PHE A 131 34.61 -31.90 4.95
N VAL A 132 33.46 -32.52 4.67
CA VAL A 132 33.21 -33.93 4.97
C VAL A 132 32.93 -34.65 3.66
N ASP A 133 33.60 -35.82 3.47
CA ASP A 133 33.24 -36.73 2.38
C ASP A 133 31.87 -37.31 2.66
N VAL A 134 30.86 -36.89 1.88
CA VAL A 134 29.44 -37.14 2.14
C VAL A 134 28.89 -38.04 1.05
N ASP A 135 28.16 -39.07 1.45
CA ASP A 135 27.40 -39.95 0.55
C ASP A 135 26.27 -39.21 -0.16
N VAL A 136 25.83 -39.72 -1.30
CA VAL A 136 24.76 -39.14 -2.14
C VAL A 136 23.47 -38.89 -1.36
N GLU A 137 23.11 -39.76 -0.43
CA GLU A 137 21.93 -39.62 0.43
C GLU A 137 22.07 -38.44 1.38
N MET A 138 23.23 -38.27 2.00
CA MET A 138 23.52 -37.19 2.90
C MET A 138 23.57 -35.84 2.17
N LEU A 139 24.01 -35.80 0.92
CA LEU A 139 23.94 -34.60 0.07
C LEU A 139 22.50 -34.15 -0.17
N ARG A 140 21.55 -35.07 -0.31
CA ARG A 140 20.12 -34.74 -0.41
C ARG A 140 19.60 -34.09 0.87
N VAL A 141 19.93 -34.68 2.01
CA VAL A 141 19.55 -34.11 3.32
C VAL A 141 20.12 -32.70 3.50
N LEU A 142 21.39 -32.50 3.16
CA LEU A 142 22.03 -31.19 3.25
C LEU A 142 21.39 -30.15 2.30
N ARG A 143 20.89 -30.55 1.12
CA ARG A 143 20.11 -29.67 0.25
C ARG A 143 18.82 -29.23 0.93
N VAL A 144 18.05 -30.17 1.46
CA VAL A 144 16.80 -29.86 2.17
C VAL A 144 17.06 -28.97 3.40
N MET A 145 18.14 -29.21 4.11
CA MET A 145 18.56 -28.35 5.25
C MET A 145 18.80 -26.87 4.84
N ARG A 146 19.09 -26.59 3.58
CA ARG A 146 19.20 -25.20 3.09
C ARG A 146 17.88 -24.42 3.21
N LEU A 147 16.72 -25.12 3.28
CA LEU A 147 15.42 -24.50 3.58
C LEU A 147 15.41 -23.82 4.95
N ALA A 148 16.32 -24.22 5.86
CA ALA A 148 16.48 -23.56 7.14
C ALA A 148 16.88 -22.06 7.00
N ARG A 149 17.30 -21.62 5.82
CA ARG A 149 17.51 -20.18 5.51
C ARG A 149 16.23 -19.37 5.72
N MET A 150 15.05 -19.98 5.58
CA MET A 150 13.77 -19.32 5.88
C MET A 150 13.68 -18.82 7.33
N PHE A 151 14.33 -19.52 8.27
CA PHE A 151 14.35 -19.07 9.67
C PHE A 151 15.03 -17.70 9.87
N LYS A 152 15.85 -17.24 8.91
CA LYS A 152 16.40 -15.86 8.95
C LYS A 152 15.31 -14.79 8.92
N LEU A 153 14.15 -15.09 8.33
CA LEU A 153 12.99 -14.18 8.34
C LEU A 153 12.42 -13.96 9.75
N SER A 154 12.68 -14.90 10.69
CA SER A 154 12.27 -14.73 12.10
C SER A 154 12.81 -13.44 12.73
N ARG A 155 13.95 -12.96 12.26
CA ARG A 155 14.56 -11.70 12.73
C ARG A 155 13.70 -10.48 12.46
N GLN A 156 12.90 -10.52 11.41
CA GLN A 156 11.99 -9.44 11.04
C GLN A 156 10.59 -9.67 11.67
N ILE A 157 10.14 -10.92 11.68
CA ILE A 157 8.79 -11.29 12.12
C ILE A 157 8.64 -11.23 13.65
N ILE A 158 9.65 -11.71 14.42
CA ILE A 158 9.54 -11.77 15.89
C ILE A 158 9.41 -10.37 16.52
N PRO A 159 10.24 -9.36 16.18
CA PRO A 159 10.06 -8.01 16.70
C PRO A 159 8.72 -7.39 16.31
N ALA A 160 8.28 -7.60 15.05
CA ALA A 160 6.97 -7.13 14.59
C ALA A 160 5.80 -7.79 15.35
N TRP A 161 5.96 -9.07 15.71
CA TRP A 161 4.99 -9.76 16.55
C TRP A 161 4.92 -9.21 17.98
N HIS A 162 6.07 -8.90 18.60
CA HIS A 162 6.10 -8.28 19.93
C HIS A 162 5.49 -6.89 19.91
N GLU A 163 5.87 -6.04 18.95
CA GLU A 163 5.26 -4.73 18.72
C GLU A 163 3.73 -4.84 18.60
N PHE A 164 3.25 -5.79 17.78
CA PHE A 164 1.84 -6.03 17.60
C PHE A 164 1.14 -6.47 18.92
N GLN A 165 1.79 -7.32 19.73
CA GLN A 165 1.23 -7.73 21.01
C GLN A 165 1.12 -6.57 22.00
N GLU A 166 2.11 -5.69 22.05
CA GLU A 166 2.10 -4.49 22.89
C GLU A 166 0.98 -3.54 22.49
N LEU A 167 0.87 -3.22 21.19
CA LEU A 167 -0.17 -2.35 20.63
C LEU A 167 -1.59 -2.91 20.85
N ASN A 168 -1.73 -4.22 20.98
CA ASN A 168 -3.01 -4.90 21.15
C ASN A 168 -3.19 -5.53 22.54
N ALA A 169 -2.45 -5.06 23.55
CA ALA A 169 -2.60 -5.53 24.92
C ALA A 169 -4.04 -5.28 25.43
N GLY A 170 -4.66 -6.31 25.99
CA GLY A 170 -6.03 -6.22 26.52
C GLY A 170 -7.17 -6.23 25.49
N ARG A 171 -6.90 -6.22 24.18
CA ARG A 171 -7.93 -6.27 23.13
C ARG A 171 -8.46 -7.69 22.91
N SER A 172 -9.71 -7.79 22.43
CA SER A 172 -10.33 -9.07 22.09
C SER A 172 -9.58 -9.79 20.96
N PHE A 173 -9.66 -11.12 20.90
CA PHE A 173 -9.04 -11.89 19.82
C PHE A 173 -9.53 -11.44 18.44
N ARG A 174 -10.83 -11.11 18.32
CA ARG A 174 -11.42 -10.59 17.07
C ARG A 174 -10.80 -9.26 16.65
N ALA A 175 -10.61 -8.33 17.58
CA ALA A 175 -9.95 -7.05 17.32
C ALA A 175 -8.49 -7.22 16.92
N LYS A 176 -7.77 -8.20 17.48
CA LYS A 176 -6.41 -8.56 17.08
C LYS A 176 -6.38 -9.10 15.63
N VAL A 177 -7.28 -10.01 15.29
CA VAL A 177 -7.40 -10.52 13.92
C VAL A 177 -7.73 -9.41 12.92
N PHE A 178 -8.60 -8.48 13.30
CA PHE A 178 -8.91 -7.31 12.48
C PHE A 178 -7.67 -6.44 12.23
N ALA A 179 -6.93 -6.10 13.29
CA ALA A 179 -5.71 -5.30 13.20
C ALA A 179 -4.57 -6.00 12.43
N MET A 180 -4.56 -7.34 12.34
CA MET A 180 -3.62 -8.09 11.50
C MET A 180 -3.93 -7.98 10.01
N LEU A 181 -5.22 -7.91 9.64
CA LEU A 181 -5.69 -8.01 8.25
C LEU A 181 -6.10 -6.67 7.63
N GLU A 182 -6.37 -5.65 8.45
CA GLU A 182 -6.77 -4.31 7.98
C GLU A 182 -5.86 -3.26 8.63
N PRO A 183 -5.43 -2.24 7.88
CA PRO A 183 -4.57 -1.18 8.41
C PRO A 183 -5.32 -0.36 9.46
N THR A 184 -4.81 -0.37 10.67
CA THR A 184 -5.33 0.40 11.82
C THR A 184 -4.16 0.94 12.62
N GLY A 185 -4.35 1.93 13.49
CA GLY A 185 -3.30 2.41 14.40
C GLY A 185 -2.69 1.34 15.31
N HIS A 186 -3.29 0.15 15.38
CA HIS A 186 -2.81 -0.98 16.20
C HIS A 186 -2.20 -2.12 15.36
N SER A 187 -2.06 -1.94 14.04
CA SER A 187 -1.59 -3.00 13.12
C SER A 187 -0.07 -3.22 13.19
N GLY A 188 0.68 -2.16 13.49
CA GLY A 188 2.15 -2.20 13.52
C GLY A 188 2.74 -2.73 12.21
N ARG A 189 4.01 -3.15 12.26
CA ARG A 189 4.72 -3.73 11.09
C ARG A 189 4.23 -5.13 10.71
N LEU A 190 3.55 -5.85 11.61
CA LEU A 190 3.09 -7.22 11.36
C LEU A 190 2.11 -7.29 10.19
N HIS A 191 1.18 -6.34 10.09
CA HIS A 191 0.24 -6.23 8.98
C HIS A 191 0.95 -6.21 7.62
N THR A 192 1.97 -5.39 7.47
CA THR A 192 2.75 -5.30 6.22
C THR A 192 3.42 -6.63 5.85
N TYR A 193 3.91 -7.40 6.83
CA TYR A 193 4.49 -8.72 6.57
C TYR A 193 3.42 -9.73 6.13
N ILE A 194 2.23 -9.68 6.72
CA ILE A 194 1.11 -10.55 6.33
C ILE A 194 0.64 -10.20 4.92
N ASP A 195 0.50 -8.93 4.59
CA ASP A 195 0.12 -8.48 3.25
C ASP A 195 1.14 -8.91 2.20
N ASN A 196 2.43 -8.68 2.45
CA ASN A 196 3.50 -9.13 1.55
C ASN A 196 3.52 -10.66 1.38
N PHE A 197 3.23 -11.41 2.44
CA PHE A 197 3.11 -12.87 2.38
C PHE A 197 1.94 -13.30 1.50
N ILE A 198 0.77 -12.67 1.64
CA ILE A 198 -0.40 -12.98 0.80
C ILE A 198 -0.13 -12.59 -0.65
N VAL A 199 0.44 -11.40 -0.91
CA VAL A 199 0.81 -10.95 -2.26
C VAL A 199 1.81 -11.90 -2.92
N PHE A 200 2.81 -12.37 -2.16
CA PHE A 200 3.76 -13.38 -2.64
C PHE A 200 3.04 -14.67 -3.08
N TRP A 201 2.11 -15.19 -2.28
CA TRP A 201 1.37 -16.40 -2.63
C TRP A 201 0.42 -16.20 -3.81
N ILE A 202 -0.16 -15.00 -3.96
CA ILE A 202 -0.93 -14.65 -5.15
C ILE A 202 -0.03 -14.70 -6.39
N ALA A 203 1.10 -14.00 -6.37
CA ALA A 203 2.03 -13.95 -7.50
C ALA A 203 2.58 -15.36 -7.86
N LEU A 204 2.99 -16.13 -6.86
CA LEU A 204 3.49 -17.47 -7.04
C LEU A 204 2.43 -18.39 -7.66
N SER A 205 1.21 -18.38 -7.12
CA SER A 205 0.12 -19.23 -7.61
C SER A 205 -0.30 -18.89 -9.04
N ILE A 206 -0.31 -17.59 -9.41
CA ILE A 206 -0.59 -17.15 -10.79
C ILE A 206 0.52 -17.64 -11.73
N THR A 207 1.77 -17.47 -11.32
CA THR A 207 2.93 -17.92 -12.09
C THR A 207 2.85 -19.43 -12.34
N CYS A 208 2.51 -20.21 -11.32
CA CYS A 208 2.31 -21.66 -11.46
C CYS A 208 1.20 -21.99 -12.46
N VAL A 209 0.03 -21.34 -12.38
CA VAL A 209 -1.07 -21.58 -13.33
C VAL A 209 -0.65 -21.27 -14.77
N VAL A 210 0.12 -20.21 -15.00
CA VAL A 210 0.63 -19.88 -16.34
C VAL A 210 1.59 -20.96 -16.83
N PHE A 211 2.56 -21.38 -16.02
CA PHE A 211 3.50 -22.44 -16.41
C PHE A 211 2.87 -23.83 -16.53
N GLU A 212 1.81 -24.11 -15.78
CA GLU A 212 1.02 -25.34 -15.90
C GLU A 212 0.42 -25.52 -17.31
N THR A 213 0.21 -24.45 -18.07
CA THR A 213 -0.28 -24.52 -19.44
C THR A 213 0.77 -25.03 -20.44
N VAL A 214 2.05 -24.99 -20.07
CA VAL A 214 3.15 -25.49 -20.92
C VAL A 214 3.31 -26.98 -20.68
N VAL A 215 2.97 -27.82 -21.67
CA VAL A 215 2.92 -29.29 -21.57
C VAL A 215 4.22 -29.89 -21.03
N SER A 216 5.39 -29.40 -21.48
CA SER A 216 6.70 -29.91 -21.04
C SER A 216 6.96 -29.56 -19.55
N VAL A 217 6.56 -28.38 -19.10
CA VAL A 217 6.72 -27.94 -17.70
C VAL A 217 5.73 -28.65 -16.79
N HIS A 218 4.48 -28.81 -17.25
CA HIS A 218 3.47 -29.57 -16.50
C HIS A 218 3.88 -31.02 -16.26
N ALA A 219 4.46 -31.69 -17.27
CA ALA A 219 4.94 -33.04 -17.12
C ALA A 219 6.05 -33.20 -16.05
N LEU A 220 6.87 -32.16 -15.85
CA LEU A 220 7.96 -32.15 -14.87
C LEU A 220 7.51 -31.82 -13.46
N PHE A 221 6.57 -30.86 -13.31
CA PHE A 221 6.21 -30.21 -12.05
C PHE A 221 4.74 -30.40 -11.64
N ALA A 222 4.04 -31.43 -12.18
CA ALA A 222 2.61 -31.61 -11.90
C ALA A 222 2.29 -31.70 -10.40
N THR A 223 3.14 -32.43 -9.64
CA THR A 223 2.97 -32.58 -8.18
C THR A 223 3.22 -31.29 -7.44
N GLU A 224 4.28 -30.55 -7.79
CA GLU A 224 4.66 -29.28 -7.20
C GLU A 224 3.58 -28.23 -7.43
N PHE A 225 3.03 -28.14 -8.63
CA PHE A 225 1.93 -27.24 -8.94
C PHE A 225 0.69 -27.57 -8.10
N MET A 226 0.34 -28.86 -7.95
CA MET A 226 -0.77 -29.28 -7.11
C MET A 226 -0.55 -28.87 -5.63
N VAL A 227 0.65 -29.09 -5.10
CA VAL A 227 0.99 -28.73 -3.71
C VAL A 227 0.93 -27.22 -3.50
N ILE A 228 1.53 -26.43 -4.40
CA ILE A 228 1.51 -24.96 -4.33
C ILE A 228 0.07 -24.45 -4.40
N ASP A 229 -0.75 -25.02 -5.28
CA ASP A 229 -2.16 -24.62 -5.43
C ASP A 229 -2.99 -24.95 -4.18
N ALA A 230 -2.77 -26.13 -3.58
CA ALA A 230 -3.42 -26.53 -2.33
C ALA A 230 -3.01 -25.62 -1.13
N ILE A 231 -1.74 -25.24 -1.05
CA ILE A 231 -1.25 -24.30 -0.03
C ILE A 231 -1.88 -22.91 -0.25
N ALA A 232 -1.85 -22.40 -1.48
CA ALA A 232 -2.45 -21.11 -1.83
C ALA A 232 -3.95 -21.07 -1.51
N PHE A 233 -4.69 -22.13 -1.87
CA PHE A 233 -6.10 -22.30 -1.52
C PHE A 233 -6.32 -22.23 0.00
N SER A 234 -5.49 -22.94 0.77
CA SER A 234 -5.59 -22.96 2.23
C SER A 234 -5.35 -21.57 2.83
N ILE A 235 -4.32 -20.88 2.38
CA ILE A 235 -3.99 -19.52 2.82
C ILE A 235 -5.14 -18.55 2.52
N PHE A 236 -5.65 -18.55 1.28
CA PHE A 236 -6.72 -17.63 0.88
C PHE A 236 -8.05 -17.96 1.57
N THR A 237 -8.30 -19.24 1.86
CA THR A 237 -9.49 -19.65 2.63
C THR A 237 -9.41 -19.18 4.07
N ILE A 238 -8.25 -19.36 4.73
CA ILE A 238 -8.03 -18.89 6.11
C ILE A 238 -8.16 -17.37 6.17
N GLU A 239 -7.55 -16.66 5.22
CA GLU A 239 -7.66 -15.19 5.11
C GLU A 239 -9.13 -14.76 4.98
N TYR A 240 -9.89 -15.36 4.07
CA TYR A 240 -11.30 -15.05 3.86
C TYR A 240 -12.14 -15.26 5.13
N ILE A 241 -11.97 -16.43 5.77
CA ILE A 241 -12.67 -16.74 7.02
C ILE A 241 -12.29 -15.75 8.12
N ALA A 242 -11.02 -15.41 8.26
CA ALA A 242 -10.53 -14.46 9.26
C ALA A 242 -11.09 -13.05 9.04
N ARG A 243 -11.20 -12.60 7.78
CA ARG A 243 -11.83 -11.32 7.42
C ARG A 243 -13.32 -11.30 7.73
N VAL A 244 -14.06 -12.35 7.37
CA VAL A 244 -15.49 -12.46 7.70
C VAL A 244 -15.67 -12.50 9.21
N TYR A 245 -14.83 -13.26 9.94
CA TYR A 245 -14.89 -13.33 11.42
C TYR A 245 -14.66 -11.97 12.07
N SER A 246 -13.71 -11.19 11.57
CA SER A 246 -13.32 -9.89 12.15
C SER A 246 -14.17 -8.71 11.64
N ALA A 247 -15.07 -8.92 10.67
CA ALA A 247 -15.91 -7.88 10.08
C ALA A 247 -16.67 -6.98 11.08
N PRO A 248 -17.19 -7.47 12.24
CA PRO A 248 -17.85 -6.61 13.22
C PRO A 248 -16.97 -5.56 13.88
N GLU A 249 -15.65 -5.71 13.82
CA GLU A 249 -14.70 -4.72 14.35
C GLU A 249 -14.46 -3.55 13.40
N ASN A 250 -14.87 -3.70 12.13
CA ASN A 250 -14.74 -2.64 11.13
C ASN A 250 -15.73 -1.51 11.44
N PRO A 251 -15.28 -0.25 11.58
CA PRO A 251 -16.13 0.91 11.87
C PRO A 251 -17.31 1.05 10.90
N LYS A 252 -17.12 0.65 9.61
CA LYS A 252 -18.16 0.71 8.57
C LYS A 252 -19.36 -0.21 8.83
N TYR A 253 -19.14 -1.34 9.53
CA TYR A 253 -20.19 -2.36 9.75
C TYR A 253 -20.61 -2.50 11.20
N LYS A 254 -19.91 -1.85 12.15
CA LYS A 254 -20.16 -1.95 13.60
C LYS A 254 -21.60 -1.63 13.99
N HIS A 255 -22.25 -0.72 13.26
CA HIS A 255 -23.62 -0.28 13.53
C HIS A 255 -24.70 -1.11 12.82
N LEU A 256 -24.31 -2.08 11.99
CA LEU A 256 -25.25 -2.88 11.21
C LEU A 256 -25.72 -4.10 12.02
N ARG A 257 -26.98 -4.48 11.82
CA ARG A 257 -27.59 -5.65 12.49
C ARG A 257 -26.90 -6.98 12.11
N MET A 258 -26.32 -7.06 10.91
CA MET A 258 -25.63 -8.24 10.38
C MET A 258 -24.28 -7.87 9.73
N PRO A 259 -23.24 -7.56 10.52
CA PRO A 259 -21.96 -7.07 9.99
C PRO A 259 -21.27 -8.08 9.09
N HIS A 260 -21.36 -9.39 9.38
CA HIS A 260 -20.77 -10.45 8.56
C HIS A 260 -21.38 -10.48 7.15
N TRP A 261 -22.72 -10.42 7.03
CA TRP A 261 -23.40 -10.38 5.74
C TRP A 261 -23.12 -9.10 4.95
N ALA A 262 -23.02 -7.98 5.63
CA ALA A 262 -22.63 -6.73 5.01
C ALA A 262 -21.22 -6.82 4.40
N HIS A 263 -20.28 -7.44 5.09
CA HIS A 263 -18.92 -7.67 4.58
C HIS A 263 -18.92 -8.63 3.38
N VAL A 264 -19.59 -9.79 3.47
CA VAL A 264 -19.62 -10.80 2.39
C VAL A 264 -20.18 -10.23 1.07
N ARG A 265 -21.06 -9.23 1.13
CA ARG A 265 -21.62 -8.56 -0.06
C ARG A 265 -20.71 -7.47 -0.64
N THR A 266 -19.59 -7.17 -0.03
CA THR A 266 -18.65 -6.20 -0.60
C THR A 266 -17.94 -6.77 -1.82
N GLY A 267 -17.59 -5.90 -2.77
CA GLY A 267 -16.86 -6.31 -3.97
C GLY A 267 -15.56 -7.04 -3.63
N GLN A 268 -14.84 -6.59 -2.60
CA GLN A 268 -13.60 -7.23 -2.14
C GLN A 268 -13.83 -8.65 -1.60
N ALA A 269 -14.87 -8.86 -0.78
CA ALA A 269 -15.19 -10.18 -0.26
C ALA A 269 -15.68 -11.14 -1.36
N ILE A 270 -16.39 -10.62 -2.37
CA ILE A 270 -16.79 -11.39 -3.55
C ILE A 270 -15.55 -11.82 -4.36
N ILE A 271 -14.58 -10.91 -4.55
CA ILE A 271 -13.30 -11.26 -5.20
C ILE A 271 -12.57 -12.34 -4.41
N ASP A 272 -12.48 -12.22 -3.08
CA ASP A 272 -11.86 -13.24 -2.24
C ASP A 272 -12.55 -14.60 -2.39
N LEU A 273 -13.89 -14.63 -2.42
CA LEU A 273 -14.66 -15.85 -2.64
C LEU A 273 -14.42 -16.45 -4.03
N LEU A 274 -14.39 -15.61 -5.08
CA LEU A 274 -14.13 -16.06 -6.45
C LEU A 274 -12.74 -16.69 -6.62
N THR A 275 -11.78 -16.33 -5.79
CA THR A 275 -10.42 -16.92 -5.87
C THR A 275 -10.33 -18.34 -5.32
N ILE A 276 -11.19 -18.71 -4.38
CA ILE A 276 -11.26 -20.05 -3.78
C ILE A 276 -12.29 -20.95 -4.45
N LEU A 277 -13.30 -20.37 -5.08
CA LEU A 277 -14.41 -21.11 -5.69
C LEU A 277 -13.99 -22.14 -6.74
N PRO A 278 -13.07 -21.88 -7.69
CA PRO A 278 -12.66 -22.86 -8.70
C PRO A 278 -12.09 -24.14 -8.09
N PHE A 279 -11.28 -24.03 -7.05
CA PHE A 279 -10.71 -25.18 -6.37
C PHE A 279 -11.78 -26.03 -5.67
N ILE A 280 -12.75 -25.37 -5.01
CA ILE A 280 -13.88 -26.05 -4.36
C ILE A 280 -14.72 -26.78 -5.39
N LEU A 281 -15.08 -26.11 -6.50
CA LEU A 281 -15.89 -26.72 -7.56
C LEU A 281 -15.18 -27.89 -8.24
N GLU A 282 -13.88 -27.76 -8.51
CA GLU A 282 -13.08 -28.84 -9.09
C GLU A 282 -13.00 -30.03 -8.12
N SER A 283 -12.79 -29.80 -6.83
CA SER A 283 -12.73 -30.86 -5.82
C SER A 283 -14.05 -31.59 -5.63
N LEU A 284 -15.19 -30.88 -5.66
CA LEU A 284 -16.52 -31.47 -5.43
C LEU A 284 -17.09 -32.17 -6.66
N PHE A 285 -16.84 -31.64 -7.86
CA PHE A 285 -17.51 -32.06 -9.09
C PHE A 285 -16.61 -32.76 -10.11
N SER A 286 -15.31 -32.91 -9.83
CA SER A 286 -14.33 -33.56 -10.74
C SER A 286 -14.69 -34.96 -11.20
N GLN A 287 -15.50 -35.71 -10.42
CA GLN A 287 -15.95 -37.04 -10.76
C GLN A 287 -17.12 -37.09 -11.76
N HIS A 288 -17.86 -35.96 -11.92
CA HIS A 288 -19.09 -35.91 -12.69
C HIS A 288 -19.03 -35.00 -13.92
N LEU A 289 -18.14 -34.03 -13.92
CA LEU A 289 -18.01 -33.02 -14.96
C LEU A 289 -16.55 -32.78 -15.33
N ASP A 290 -16.26 -32.58 -16.61
CA ASP A 290 -14.93 -32.15 -17.04
C ASP A 290 -14.80 -30.64 -16.77
N LEU A 291 -14.29 -30.32 -15.60
CA LEU A 291 -14.13 -28.94 -15.11
C LEU A 291 -12.73 -28.34 -15.41
N ARG A 292 -12.00 -28.91 -16.40
CA ARG A 292 -10.66 -28.43 -16.77
C ARG A 292 -10.65 -26.93 -17.12
N PHE A 293 -11.76 -26.41 -17.66
CA PHE A 293 -11.88 -24.98 -17.94
C PHE A 293 -11.82 -24.11 -16.66
N LEU A 294 -12.19 -24.66 -15.49
CA LEU A 294 -12.08 -23.92 -14.21
C LEU A 294 -10.64 -23.57 -13.84
N ARG A 295 -9.65 -24.25 -14.42
CA ARG A 295 -8.23 -23.90 -14.22
C ARG A 295 -7.94 -22.47 -14.66
N VAL A 296 -8.54 -22.02 -15.77
CA VAL A 296 -8.39 -20.65 -16.25
C VAL A 296 -8.96 -19.65 -15.24
N PHE A 297 -10.05 -19.99 -14.55
CA PHE A 297 -10.63 -19.14 -13.52
C PHE A 297 -9.75 -19.01 -12.27
N ARG A 298 -8.76 -19.88 -12.07
CA ARG A 298 -7.74 -19.70 -11.02
C ARG A 298 -6.95 -18.39 -11.23
N LEU A 299 -6.84 -17.87 -12.46
CA LEU A 299 -6.25 -16.58 -12.76
C LEU A 299 -7.04 -15.40 -12.13
N MET A 300 -8.32 -15.59 -11.75
CA MET A 300 -9.07 -14.55 -11.02
C MET A 300 -8.43 -14.16 -9.69
N ARG A 301 -7.48 -14.96 -9.18
CA ARG A 301 -6.65 -14.60 -8.03
C ARG A 301 -5.90 -13.27 -8.24
N MET A 302 -5.61 -12.89 -9.49
CA MET A 302 -5.03 -11.58 -9.81
C MET A 302 -5.89 -10.44 -9.27
N LEU A 303 -7.21 -10.60 -9.24
CA LEU A 303 -8.11 -9.57 -8.73
C LEU A 303 -7.89 -9.28 -7.23
N LYS A 304 -7.34 -10.23 -6.45
CA LYS A 304 -6.97 -9.98 -5.06
C LYS A 304 -5.91 -8.89 -4.91
N LEU A 305 -5.03 -8.71 -5.90
CA LEU A 305 -4.02 -7.65 -5.88
C LEU A 305 -4.63 -6.24 -5.79
N THR A 306 -5.88 -6.07 -6.23
CA THR A 306 -6.60 -4.80 -6.14
C THR A 306 -6.74 -4.29 -4.71
N ARG A 307 -6.78 -5.19 -3.73
CA ARG A 307 -6.86 -4.85 -2.31
C ARG A 307 -5.53 -4.29 -1.77
N TYR A 308 -4.42 -4.80 -2.27
CA TYR A 308 -3.08 -4.49 -1.79
C TYR A 308 -2.43 -3.32 -2.52
N THR A 309 -3.18 -2.68 -3.43
CA THR A 309 -2.69 -1.57 -4.25
C THR A 309 -3.66 -0.40 -4.15
N SER A 310 -3.26 0.66 -3.47
CA SER A 310 -4.05 1.90 -3.35
C SER A 310 -4.33 2.55 -4.71
N ALA A 311 -3.42 2.40 -5.68
CA ALA A 311 -3.63 2.86 -7.04
C ALA A 311 -4.87 2.25 -7.69
N MET A 312 -5.18 0.98 -7.40
CA MET A 312 -6.40 0.32 -7.88
C MET A 312 -7.66 0.86 -7.20
N GLU A 313 -7.60 1.19 -5.91
CA GLU A 313 -8.71 1.85 -5.21
C GLU A 313 -9.00 3.23 -5.83
N THR A 314 -7.96 4.00 -6.10
CA THR A 314 -8.08 5.31 -6.76
C THR A 314 -8.66 5.16 -8.16
N LEU A 315 -8.14 4.22 -8.96
CA LEU A 315 -8.67 3.93 -10.30
C LEU A 315 -10.17 3.54 -10.25
N TYR A 316 -10.54 2.67 -9.31
CA TYR A 316 -11.94 2.27 -9.12
C TYR A 316 -12.84 3.47 -8.77
N LYS A 317 -12.40 4.36 -7.87
CA LYS A 317 -13.13 5.59 -7.54
C LYS A 317 -13.31 6.49 -8.76
N VAL A 318 -12.25 6.67 -9.56
CA VAL A 318 -12.29 7.47 -10.79
C VAL A 318 -13.28 6.88 -11.79
N VAL A 319 -13.21 5.58 -12.05
CA VAL A 319 -14.11 4.90 -12.98
C VAL A 319 -15.56 5.01 -12.52
N LEU A 320 -15.85 4.83 -11.21
CA LEU A 320 -17.19 4.99 -10.66
C LEU A 320 -17.71 6.42 -10.74
N ARG A 321 -16.84 7.41 -10.56
CA ARG A 321 -17.23 8.83 -10.63
C ARG A 321 -17.54 9.25 -12.06
N GLU A 322 -16.72 8.83 -13.00
CA GLU A 322 -16.78 9.26 -14.40
C GLU A 322 -17.49 8.24 -15.31
N TRP A 323 -18.12 7.20 -14.76
CA TRP A 323 -18.65 6.09 -15.54
C TRP A 323 -19.61 6.52 -16.65
N GLN A 324 -20.41 7.60 -16.42
CA GLN A 324 -21.36 8.12 -17.40
C GLN A 324 -20.64 8.69 -18.64
N ILE A 325 -19.55 9.43 -18.41
CA ILE A 325 -18.78 10.05 -19.48
C ILE A 325 -17.97 8.97 -20.23
N ILE A 326 -17.39 8.01 -19.48
CA ILE A 326 -16.70 6.86 -20.07
C ILE A 326 -17.68 6.05 -20.95
N PHE A 327 -18.87 5.73 -20.41
CA PHE A 327 -19.88 4.99 -21.15
C PHE A 327 -20.34 5.74 -22.41
N ALA A 328 -20.58 7.05 -22.33
CA ALA A 328 -20.94 7.87 -23.48
C ALA A 328 -19.86 7.85 -24.56
N SER A 329 -18.59 7.96 -24.18
CA SER A 329 -17.47 7.92 -25.14
C SER A 329 -17.32 6.54 -25.80
N VAL A 330 -17.46 5.45 -25.02
CA VAL A 330 -17.46 4.08 -25.56
C VAL A 330 -18.67 3.85 -26.48
N PHE A 331 -19.83 4.40 -26.13
CA PHE A 331 -21.03 4.29 -26.98
C PHE A 331 -20.83 4.98 -28.33
N VAL A 332 -20.28 6.20 -28.36
CA VAL A 332 -19.95 6.91 -29.61
C VAL A 332 -18.92 6.12 -30.43
N MET A 333 -17.91 5.58 -29.78
CA MET A 333 -16.91 4.72 -30.43
C MET A 333 -17.56 3.46 -31.04
N MET A 334 -18.49 2.82 -30.34
CA MET A 334 -19.21 1.65 -30.83
C MET A 334 -20.09 1.98 -32.05
N LEU A 335 -20.77 3.15 -32.03
CA LEU A 335 -21.51 3.63 -33.20
C LEU A 335 -20.60 3.81 -34.43
N LEU A 336 -19.42 4.40 -34.24
CA LEU A 336 -18.46 4.55 -35.30
C LEU A 336 -17.97 3.19 -35.85
N VAL A 337 -17.69 2.23 -34.96
CA VAL A 337 -17.30 0.87 -35.32
C VAL A 337 -18.37 0.20 -36.17
N VAL A 338 -19.65 0.24 -35.76
CA VAL A 338 -20.77 -0.39 -36.47
C VAL A 338 -20.99 0.30 -37.85
N LEU A 339 -20.91 1.63 -37.88
CA LEU A 339 -21.02 2.38 -39.13
C LEU A 339 -19.90 2.00 -40.09
N THR A 340 -18.65 2.00 -39.61
CA THR A 340 -17.46 1.60 -40.39
C THR A 340 -17.58 0.19 -40.91
N ALA A 341 -17.99 -0.74 -40.09
CA ALA A 341 -18.18 -2.15 -40.45
C ALA A 341 -19.25 -2.32 -41.51
N SER A 342 -20.36 -1.60 -41.38
CA SER A 342 -21.47 -1.66 -42.36
C SER A 342 -21.06 -1.11 -43.71
N LEU A 343 -20.34 0.03 -43.73
CA LEU A 343 -19.82 0.60 -44.97
C LEU A 343 -18.70 -0.28 -45.58
N GLY A 344 -17.83 -0.84 -44.75
CA GLY A 344 -16.81 -1.79 -45.16
C GLY A 344 -17.43 -3.02 -45.84
N TYR A 345 -18.44 -3.60 -45.20
CA TYR A 345 -19.20 -4.71 -45.77
C TYR A 345 -19.83 -4.33 -47.13
N LEU A 346 -20.48 -3.17 -47.19
CA LEU A 346 -21.14 -2.71 -48.41
C LEU A 346 -20.18 -2.58 -49.60
N PHE A 347 -18.98 -2.03 -49.36
CA PHE A 347 -18.03 -1.76 -50.46
C PHE A 347 -17.13 -2.96 -50.80
N GLU A 348 -16.84 -3.84 -49.81
CA GLU A 348 -15.86 -4.91 -50.00
C GLU A 348 -16.46 -6.29 -50.23
N HIS A 349 -17.65 -6.57 -49.66
CA HIS A 349 -18.28 -7.88 -49.84
C HIS A 349 -18.43 -8.33 -51.30
N PRO A 350 -18.80 -7.46 -52.30
CA PRO A 350 -18.87 -7.89 -53.68
C PRO A 350 -17.52 -8.31 -54.28
N ALA A 351 -16.43 -7.72 -53.79
CA ALA A 351 -15.08 -7.95 -54.30
C ALA A 351 -14.32 -9.05 -53.54
N GLN A 352 -14.61 -9.24 -52.26
CA GLN A 352 -13.98 -10.24 -51.40
C GLN A 352 -14.96 -10.82 -50.37
N PRO A 353 -15.92 -11.62 -50.80
CA PRO A 353 -16.98 -12.17 -49.98
C PRO A 353 -16.44 -13.07 -48.83
N ASP A 354 -15.31 -13.71 -49.01
CA ASP A 354 -14.69 -14.59 -48.01
C ASP A 354 -14.09 -13.80 -46.82
N LYS A 355 -13.69 -12.54 -47.02
CA LYS A 355 -13.08 -11.71 -45.96
C LYS A 355 -14.07 -10.77 -45.29
N PHE A 356 -14.97 -10.17 -46.08
CA PHE A 356 -16.08 -9.37 -45.60
C PHE A 356 -17.40 -10.17 -45.73
N GLU A 357 -17.43 -11.35 -45.11
CA GLU A 357 -18.56 -12.30 -45.26
C GLU A 357 -19.88 -11.71 -44.73
N ASN A 358 -19.80 -11.00 -43.60
CA ASN A 358 -20.94 -10.42 -42.92
C ASN A 358 -20.52 -9.20 -42.08
N ILE A 359 -21.51 -8.47 -41.53
CA ILE A 359 -21.24 -7.29 -40.69
C ILE A 359 -20.44 -7.64 -39.43
N PRO A 360 -20.70 -8.72 -38.65
CA PRO A 360 -19.86 -9.13 -37.53
C PRO A 360 -18.38 -9.30 -37.88
N GLN A 361 -18.07 -9.93 -39.03
CA GLN A 361 -16.70 -10.08 -39.51
C GLN A 361 -16.08 -8.70 -39.86
N SER A 362 -16.88 -7.83 -40.48
CA SER A 362 -16.47 -6.44 -40.78
C SER A 362 -16.27 -5.60 -39.50
N ILE A 363 -16.99 -5.88 -38.41
CA ILE A 363 -16.77 -5.27 -37.08
C ILE A 363 -15.36 -5.59 -36.57
N TYR A 364 -14.94 -6.85 -36.69
CA TYR A 364 -13.57 -7.24 -36.30
C TYR A 364 -12.53 -6.37 -37.09
N TRP A 365 -12.65 -6.28 -38.42
CA TRP A 365 -11.79 -5.43 -39.19
C TRP A 365 -11.84 -3.95 -38.75
N ALA A 366 -13.06 -3.41 -38.55
CA ALA A 366 -13.25 -2.02 -38.15
C ALA A 366 -12.58 -1.73 -36.79
N VAL A 367 -12.77 -2.59 -35.79
CA VAL A 367 -12.15 -2.45 -34.46
C VAL A 367 -10.63 -2.49 -34.57
N VAL A 368 -10.08 -3.49 -35.27
CA VAL A 368 -8.63 -3.65 -35.46
C VAL A 368 -8.01 -2.44 -36.17
N THR A 369 -8.73 -1.88 -37.17
CA THR A 369 -8.26 -0.71 -37.91
C THR A 369 -8.37 0.58 -37.11
N LEU A 370 -9.53 0.84 -36.48
CA LEU A 370 -9.77 2.05 -35.68
C LEU A 370 -8.92 2.10 -34.43
N ALA A 371 -8.67 0.95 -33.79
CA ALA A 371 -7.75 0.83 -32.65
C ALA A 371 -6.27 0.91 -33.05
N SER A 372 -5.96 1.11 -34.35
CA SER A 372 -4.59 1.17 -34.88
C SER A 372 -3.76 -0.09 -34.65
N VAL A 373 -4.38 -1.25 -34.49
CA VAL A 373 -3.69 -2.55 -34.40
C VAL A 373 -3.25 -3.04 -35.75
N GLY A 374 -4.17 -3.11 -36.73
CA GLY A 374 -3.89 -3.37 -38.14
C GLY A 374 -3.19 -4.68 -38.47
N TYR A 375 -3.74 -5.82 -38.05
CA TYR A 375 -3.14 -7.14 -38.37
C TYR A 375 -2.96 -7.40 -39.86
N GLY A 376 -3.79 -6.80 -40.73
CA GLY A 376 -3.70 -6.95 -42.18
C GLY A 376 -4.28 -8.22 -42.76
N ASP A 377 -4.86 -9.08 -41.94
CA ASP A 377 -5.56 -10.32 -42.33
C ASP A 377 -6.85 -10.03 -43.10
N ILE A 378 -7.55 -8.97 -42.74
CA ILE A 378 -8.68 -8.40 -43.44
C ILE A 378 -8.33 -6.95 -43.80
N SER A 379 -8.37 -6.60 -45.08
CA SER A 379 -8.08 -5.24 -45.54
C SER A 379 -8.85 -4.92 -46.81
N PRO A 380 -9.34 -3.67 -47.02
CA PRO A 380 -10.04 -3.23 -48.22
C PRO A 380 -9.17 -3.27 -49.48
N ILE A 381 -9.73 -3.80 -50.56
CA ILE A 381 -9.09 -3.82 -51.89
C ILE A 381 -9.75 -2.86 -52.86
N THR A 382 -11.03 -2.53 -52.67
CA THR A 382 -11.73 -1.61 -53.56
C THR A 382 -11.30 -0.18 -53.36
N PRO A 383 -11.33 0.68 -54.40
CA PRO A 383 -11.00 2.10 -54.27
C PRO A 383 -11.86 2.82 -53.21
N MET A 384 -13.16 2.49 -53.14
CA MET A 384 -14.09 3.08 -52.16
C MET A 384 -13.80 2.60 -50.75
N GLY A 385 -13.54 1.30 -50.51
CA GLY A 385 -13.13 0.78 -49.22
C GLY A 385 -11.82 1.37 -48.73
N ARG A 386 -10.84 1.57 -49.61
CA ARG A 386 -9.57 2.24 -49.29
C ARG A 386 -9.76 3.72 -48.93
N ALA A 387 -10.58 4.45 -49.70
CA ALA A 387 -10.90 5.84 -49.39
C ALA A 387 -11.62 5.95 -48.02
N LEU A 388 -12.60 5.08 -47.76
CA LEU A 388 -13.27 4.97 -46.48
C LEU A 388 -12.25 4.71 -45.35
N THR A 389 -11.32 3.77 -45.55
CA THR A 389 -10.31 3.43 -44.53
C THR A 389 -9.44 4.63 -44.16
N VAL A 390 -9.04 5.45 -45.11
CA VAL A 390 -8.25 6.66 -44.85
C VAL A 390 -9.01 7.64 -43.96
N VAL A 391 -10.28 7.93 -44.30
CA VAL A 391 -11.13 8.84 -43.51
C VAL A 391 -11.32 8.29 -42.09
N LEU A 392 -11.59 7.00 -41.97
CA LEU A 392 -11.86 6.36 -40.69
C LEU A 392 -10.62 6.20 -39.82
N ALA A 393 -9.44 5.99 -40.43
CA ALA A 393 -8.20 5.95 -39.68
C ALA A 393 -7.92 7.30 -39.00
N LEU A 394 -8.14 8.41 -39.70
CA LEU A 394 -7.98 9.76 -39.14
C LEU A 394 -9.00 10.05 -38.02
N LEU A 395 -10.26 9.67 -38.19
CA LEU A 395 -11.29 9.82 -37.19
C LEU A 395 -11.05 8.87 -35.98
N GLY A 396 -10.64 7.65 -36.26
CA GLY A 396 -10.38 6.63 -35.26
C GLY A 396 -9.33 7.05 -34.23
N ILE A 397 -8.21 7.61 -34.69
CA ILE A 397 -7.14 8.09 -33.80
C ILE A 397 -7.71 9.08 -32.76
N GLY A 398 -8.55 10.05 -33.19
CA GLY A 398 -9.14 11.04 -32.31
C GLY A 398 -10.15 10.44 -31.35
N ILE A 399 -11.05 9.59 -31.84
CA ILE A 399 -12.15 9.03 -31.02
C ILE A 399 -11.65 8.02 -30.01
N PHE A 400 -10.69 7.15 -30.37
CA PHE A 400 -10.10 6.20 -29.44
C PHE A 400 -9.23 6.87 -28.36
N ALA A 401 -8.69 8.05 -28.62
CA ALA A 401 -7.93 8.82 -27.64
C ALA A 401 -8.84 9.45 -26.55
N ILE A 402 -10.14 9.67 -26.81
CA ILE A 402 -11.04 10.36 -25.88
C ILE A 402 -11.20 9.60 -24.54
N PRO A 403 -11.58 8.30 -24.52
CA PRO A 403 -11.71 7.58 -23.24
C PRO A 403 -10.41 7.56 -22.42
N ALA A 404 -9.27 7.36 -23.09
CA ALA A 404 -7.96 7.34 -22.43
C ALA A 404 -7.59 8.72 -21.85
N GLY A 405 -7.82 9.79 -22.62
CA GLY A 405 -7.58 11.16 -22.16
C GLY A 405 -8.48 11.57 -21.00
N LEU A 406 -9.76 11.21 -21.05
CA LEU A 406 -10.71 11.46 -19.96
C LEU A 406 -10.30 10.72 -18.69
N LEU A 407 -9.91 9.44 -18.80
CA LEU A 407 -9.48 8.65 -17.65
C LEU A 407 -8.19 9.22 -17.03
N ALA A 408 -7.23 9.63 -17.85
CA ALA A 408 -5.98 10.25 -17.38
C ALA A 408 -6.24 11.59 -16.66
N SER A 409 -7.12 12.44 -17.22
CA SER A 409 -7.52 13.71 -16.59
C SER A 409 -8.22 13.46 -15.25
N ALA A 410 -9.21 12.57 -15.23
CA ALA A 410 -9.98 12.25 -14.03
C ALA A 410 -9.12 11.60 -12.93
N PHE A 411 -8.11 10.81 -13.30
CA PHE A 411 -7.14 10.26 -12.36
C PHE A 411 -6.29 11.37 -11.72
N THR A 412 -5.81 12.32 -12.53
CA THR A 412 -5.05 13.46 -12.03
C THR A 412 -5.88 14.34 -11.10
N ASP A 413 -7.14 14.59 -11.45
CA ASP A 413 -8.07 15.32 -10.60
C ASP A 413 -8.36 14.59 -9.27
N GLN A 414 -8.49 13.25 -9.30
CA GLN A 414 -8.67 12.49 -8.08
C GLN A 414 -7.46 12.56 -7.15
N LEU A 415 -6.25 12.48 -7.69
CA LEU A 415 -5.04 12.67 -6.89
C LEU A 415 -4.99 14.06 -6.25
N ARG A 416 -5.44 15.09 -6.97
CA ARG A 416 -5.53 16.45 -6.42
C ARG A 416 -6.54 16.52 -5.28
N ILE A 417 -7.75 15.97 -5.47
CA ILE A 417 -8.78 15.92 -4.43
C ILE A 417 -8.29 15.18 -3.18
N ASP A 418 -7.61 14.06 -3.36
CA ASP A 418 -7.06 13.29 -2.24
C ASP A 418 -5.98 14.07 -1.48
N ARG A 419 -5.12 14.84 -2.19
CA ARG A 419 -4.13 15.74 -1.59
C ARG A 419 -4.77 16.91 -0.85
N ASP A 420 -5.77 17.53 -1.44
CA ASP A 420 -6.50 18.65 -0.81
C ASP A 420 -7.26 18.17 0.44
N ALA A 421 -7.85 16.99 0.41
CA ALA A 421 -8.47 16.36 1.56
C ALA A 421 -7.46 16.04 2.68
N PHE A 422 -6.27 15.58 2.32
CA PHE A 422 -5.18 15.34 3.27
C PHE A 422 -4.70 16.66 3.90
N LYS A 423 -4.50 17.70 3.09
CA LYS A 423 -4.14 19.06 3.56
C LYS A 423 -5.18 19.61 4.53
N HIS A 424 -6.48 19.44 4.21
CA HIS A 424 -7.57 19.89 5.09
C HIS A 424 -7.56 19.16 6.44
N ARG A 425 -7.28 17.84 6.44
CA ARG A 425 -7.11 17.09 7.71
C ARG A 425 -5.92 17.56 8.52
N LEU A 426 -4.81 17.91 7.86
CA LEU A 426 -3.65 18.53 8.54
C LEU A 426 -4.04 19.86 9.19
N MET A 427 -4.84 20.69 8.51
CA MET A 427 -5.31 21.95 9.07
C MET A 427 -6.19 21.75 10.31
N LEU A 428 -7.11 20.77 10.28
CA LEU A 428 -7.93 20.43 11.45
C LEU A 428 -7.09 19.91 12.62
N ALA A 429 -6.04 19.15 12.36
CA ALA A 429 -5.13 18.65 13.38
C ALA A 429 -4.22 19.75 13.97
N PHE A 430 -4.11 20.91 13.32
CA PHE A 430 -3.40 22.08 13.86
C PHE A 430 -4.32 23.02 14.65
N GLU A 431 -5.65 22.80 14.64
CA GLU A 431 -6.64 23.70 15.26
C GLU A 431 -6.50 23.75 16.79
N ASP A 432 -6.04 22.69 17.44
CA ASP A 432 -5.75 22.63 18.88
C ASP A 432 -4.26 22.88 19.22
N GLY A 433 -3.42 23.14 18.22
CA GLY A 433 -2.02 23.58 18.34
C GLY A 433 -1.01 22.48 18.71
N LEU A 434 -1.44 21.26 18.95
CA LEU A 434 -0.60 20.12 19.33
C LEU A 434 -1.04 18.86 18.58
N LEU A 435 -0.19 18.38 17.67
CA LEU A 435 -0.37 17.03 17.09
C LEU A 435 -0.23 15.99 18.20
N ASP A 436 -1.35 15.43 18.64
CA ASP A 436 -1.34 14.31 19.58
C ASP A 436 -0.75 13.06 18.91
N GLY A 437 -0.25 12.11 19.73
CA GLY A 437 0.38 10.89 19.23
C GLY A 437 -0.53 10.08 18.32
N GLU A 438 -1.83 10.00 18.61
CA GLU A 438 -2.82 9.29 17.80
C GLU A 438 -3.08 10.01 16.46
N GLU A 439 -3.14 11.32 16.44
CA GLU A 439 -3.33 12.13 15.22
C GLU A 439 -2.13 12.02 14.29
N ARG A 440 -0.93 12.02 14.85
CA ARG A 440 0.30 11.85 14.08
C ARG A 440 0.35 10.49 13.39
N GLU A 441 -0.07 9.42 14.07
CA GLU A 441 -0.14 8.09 13.48
C GLU A 441 -1.19 8.01 12.38
N LEU A 442 -2.35 8.64 12.54
CA LEU A 442 -3.39 8.72 11.52
C LEU A 442 -2.92 9.49 10.28
N ILE A 443 -2.21 10.60 10.46
CA ILE A 443 -1.64 11.38 9.36
C ILE A 443 -0.58 10.58 8.61
N VAL A 444 0.30 9.87 9.32
CA VAL A 444 1.32 9.03 8.69
C VAL A 444 0.67 7.87 7.91
N ALA A 445 -0.31 7.19 8.50
CA ALA A 445 -1.02 6.11 7.84
C ALA A 445 -1.77 6.58 6.58
N GLU A 446 -2.38 7.78 6.63
CA GLU A 446 -3.05 8.37 5.47
C GLU A 446 -2.07 8.82 4.38
N ALA A 447 -0.92 9.38 4.76
CA ALA A 447 0.15 9.73 3.82
C ALA A 447 0.72 8.50 3.11
N GLU A 448 0.90 7.40 3.84
CA GLU A 448 1.32 6.11 3.27
C GLU A 448 0.23 5.55 2.33
N ARG A 449 -1.04 5.65 2.72
CA ARG A 449 -2.17 5.24 1.88
C ARG A 449 -2.23 6.00 0.56
N LEU A 450 -1.95 7.29 0.60
CA LEU A 450 -1.93 8.18 -0.58
C LEU A 450 -0.60 8.10 -1.35
N HIS A 451 0.36 7.28 -0.90
CA HIS A 451 1.70 7.15 -1.47
C HIS A 451 2.43 8.49 -1.61
N LEU A 452 2.19 9.41 -0.66
CA LEU A 452 2.88 10.69 -0.64
C LEU A 452 4.35 10.49 -0.23
N SER A 453 5.26 11.08 -0.98
CA SER A 453 6.67 11.09 -0.61
C SER A 453 6.87 11.91 0.67
N HIS A 454 7.95 11.63 1.40
CA HIS A 454 8.28 12.39 2.60
C HIS A 454 8.41 13.90 2.33
N GLU A 455 8.91 14.27 1.15
CA GLU A 455 9.01 15.66 0.71
C GLU A 455 7.63 16.28 0.43
N GLU A 456 6.72 15.53 -0.16
CA GLU A 456 5.33 15.98 -0.38
C GLU A 456 4.58 16.16 0.94
N VAL A 457 4.70 15.20 1.87
CA VAL A 457 4.09 15.32 3.21
C VAL A 457 4.61 16.55 3.93
N LYS A 458 5.93 16.78 3.90
CA LYS A 458 6.54 17.98 4.49
C LYS A 458 5.99 19.25 3.84
N ARG A 459 5.96 19.32 2.50
CA ARG A 459 5.44 20.48 1.78
C ARG A 459 3.97 20.75 2.12
N LEU A 460 3.11 19.73 2.09
CA LEU A 460 1.70 19.87 2.44
C LEU A 460 1.50 20.28 3.92
N THR A 461 2.37 19.81 4.80
CA THR A 461 2.37 20.20 6.21
C THR A 461 2.77 21.68 6.38
N ASP A 462 3.81 22.12 5.67
CA ASP A 462 4.27 23.51 5.69
C ASP A 462 3.21 24.45 5.07
N GLU A 463 2.57 24.03 3.96
CA GLU A 463 1.47 24.76 3.32
C GLU A 463 0.24 24.84 4.24
N ALA A 464 -0.17 23.74 4.88
CA ALA A 464 -1.30 23.73 5.80
C ALA A 464 -1.05 24.62 7.02
N ARG A 465 0.18 24.62 7.55
CA ARG A 465 0.57 25.47 8.68
C ARG A 465 0.58 26.94 8.30
N ALA A 466 1.06 27.29 7.10
CA ALA A 466 1.07 28.68 6.61
C ALA A 466 -0.36 29.20 6.42
N GLU A 467 -1.24 28.41 5.83
CA GLU A 467 -2.65 28.77 5.60
C GLU A 467 -3.44 28.89 6.91
N PHE A 468 -3.14 28.02 7.89
CA PHE A 468 -3.71 28.14 9.23
C PHE A 468 -3.27 29.44 9.92
N ALA A 469 -1.99 29.78 9.87
CA ALA A 469 -1.47 31.02 10.44
C ALA A 469 -2.02 32.26 9.73
N GLU A 470 -2.24 32.22 8.42
CA GLU A 470 -2.86 33.32 7.66
C GLU A 470 -4.33 33.52 8.05
N LYS A 471 -5.09 32.41 8.19
CA LYS A 471 -6.47 32.46 8.63
C LYS A 471 -6.61 33.00 10.07
N GLU A 472 -5.73 32.55 10.97
CA GLU A 472 -5.67 33.06 12.34
C GLU A 472 -5.35 34.56 12.37
N ALA A 473 -4.42 35.02 11.52
CA ALA A 473 -4.09 36.44 11.36
C ALA A 473 -5.24 37.25 10.76
N GLU A 474 -5.99 36.72 9.81
CA GLU A 474 -7.20 37.35 9.25
C GLU A 474 -8.31 37.47 10.29
N ASP A 475 -8.56 36.37 11.06
CA ASP A 475 -9.55 36.40 12.15
C ASP A 475 -9.18 37.41 13.24
N HIS A 476 -7.88 37.50 13.60
CA HIS A 476 -7.38 38.55 14.50
C HIS A 476 -7.49 39.96 13.91
N THR A 477 -7.28 40.13 12.60
CA THR A 477 -7.40 41.42 11.92
C THR A 477 -8.87 41.84 11.81
N GLN A 478 -9.79 40.92 11.56
CA GLN A 478 -11.23 41.20 11.57
C GLN A 478 -11.72 41.55 12.98
N ALA A 479 -11.24 40.84 14.02
CA ALA A 479 -11.56 41.14 15.40
C ALA A 479 -11.03 42.55 15.80
N ASN A 480 -9.79 42.89 15.41
CA ASN A 480 -9.21 44.20 15.63
C ASN A 480 -9.88 45.33 14.79
N GLY A 481 -10.28 45.03 13.54
CA GLY A 481 -11.02 45.94 12.67
C GLY A 481 -12.39 46.31 13.24
N LEU A 482 -13.07 45.31 13.83
CA LEU A 482 -14.34 45.54 14.56
C LEU A 482 -14.19 46.47 15.76
N VAL A 483 -13.05 46.42 16.46
CA VAL A 483 -12.78 47.30 17.62
C VAL A 483 -12.35 48.72 17.22
N LEU A 484 -11.65 48.87 16.09
CA LEU A 484 -11.25 50.20 15.56
C LEU A 484 -12.43 51.04 15.08
N ASP A 485 -13.48 50.44 14.54
CA ASP A 485 -14.70 51.14 14.11
C ASP A 485 -15.57 51.59 15.29
N ALA A 486 -15.35 51.05 16.47
CA ALA A 486 -16.05 51.46 17.70
C ALA A 486 -15.80 52.93 18.10
N LYS A 487 -14.68 53.53 17.70
CA LYS A 487 -14.40 54.95 17.90
C LYS A 487 -15.20 55.89 16.97
N ALA A 488 -15.55 55.39 15.78
CA ALA A 488 -16.32 56.15 14.79
C ALA A 488 -17.84 56.06 15.01
N HIS A 489 -18.33 54.93 15.55
CA HIS A 489 -19.76 54.67 15.74
C HIS A 489 -20.08 54.03 17.11
N PRO A 490 -20.24 54.81 18.18
CA PRO A 490 -20.45 54.29 19.54
C PRO A 490 -21.71 53.44 19.69
N ALA A 491 -22.76 53.66 18.90
CA ALA A 491 -23.97 52.86 18.92
C ALA A 491 -23.75 51.43 18.36
N LEU A 492 -22.86 51.32 17.38
CA LEU A 492 -22.47 50.02 16.79
C LEU A 492 -21.61 49.22 17.78
N ALA A 493 -20.71 49.87 18.50
CA ALA A 493 -19.87 49.29 19.53
C ALA A 493 -20.70 48.70 20.69
N VAL A 494 -21.75 49.39 21.11
CA VAL A 494 -22.68 48.90 22.15
C VAL A 494 -23.47 47.67 21.66
N ALA A 495 -23.91 47.67 20.39
CA ALA A 495 -24.60 46.54 19.80
C ALA A 495 -23.70 45.31 19.68
N GLN A 496 -22.44 45.48 19.28
CA GLN A 496 -21.43 44.44 19.18
C GLN A 496 -21.02 43.90 20.56
N PHE A 497 -20.86 44.76 21.55
CA PHE A 497 -20.61 44.36 22.93
C PHE A 497 -21.77 43.51 23.49
N LYS A 498 -23.01 43.88 23.18
CA LYS A 498 -24.18 43.11 23.57
C LYS A 498 -24.20 41.71 22.92
N LEU A 499 -23.81 41.62 21.64
CA LEU A 499 -23.70 40.37 20.91
C LEU A 499 -22.62 39.46 21.51
N LEU A 500 -21.49 40.03 21.91
CA LEU A 500 -20.38 39.35 22.56
C LEU A 500 -20.75 38.83 23.95
N VAL A 501 -21.50 39.62 24.72
CA VAL A 501 -22.06 39.22 26.03
C VAL A 501 -23.08 38.11 25.87
N ASP A 502 -23.92 38.17 24.85
CA ASP A 502 -24.89 37.10 24.53
C ASP A 502 -24.18 35.80 24.10
N GLN A 503 -23.12 35.86 23.31
CA GLN A 503 -22.29 34.72 22.96
C GLN A 503 -21.56 34.12 24.18
N LEU A 504 -20.98 34.96 25.03
CA LEU A 504 -20.33 34.51 26.26
C LEU A 504 -21.34 33.89 27.23
N SER A 505 -22.58 34.37 27.28
CA SER A 505 -23.63 33.76 28.09
C SER A 505 -24.06 32.38 27.57
N LEU A 506 -24.06 32.19 26.27
CA LEU A 506 -24.29 30.89 25.63
C LEU A 506 -23.16 29.89 25.92
N ILE A 507 -21.91 30.32 25.85
CA ILE A 507 -20.72 29.52 26.20
C ILE A 507 -20.73 29.18 27.69
N ALA A 508 -21.13 30.10 28.57
CA ALA A 508 -21.26 29.85 29.99
C ALA A 508 -22.33 28.80 30.32
N GLN A 509 -23.43 28.82 29.59
CA GLN A 509 -24.50 27.79 29.73
C GLN A 509 -24.06 26.41 29.26
N ALA A 510 -23.16 26.34 28.25
CA ALA A 510 -22.71 25.10 27.66
C ALA A 510 -21.49 24.46 28.37
N SER A 511 -20.58 25.25 28.97
CA SER A 511 -19.23 24.81 29.34
C SER A 511 -18.86 24.95 30.83
N GLY A 512 -19.70 25.59 31.64
CA GLY A 512 -19.45 25.80 33.06
C GLY A 512 -18.57 27.02 33.42
N GLU A 513 -18.55 27.34 34.74
CA GLU A 513 -18.02 28.64 35.28
C GLU A 513 -16.51 28.87 35.04
N ASP A 514 -15.71 27.79 34.92
CA ASP A 514 -14.25 27.90 34.77
C ASP A 514 -13.82 28.32 33.35
N ALA A 515 -14.52 27.87 32.32
CA ALA A 515 -14.26 28.26 30.94
C ALA A 515 -14.60 29.74 30.68
N LEU A 516 -15.68 30.22 31.35
CA LEU A 516 -16.06 31.65 31.30
C LEU A 516 -15.01 32.53 31.97
N ARG A 517 -14.47 32.11 33.12
CA ARG A 517 -13.40 32.88 33.83
C ARG A 517 -12.13 32.98 33.01
N LYS A 518 -11.76 31.91 32.32
CA LYS A 518 -10.58 31.87 31.46
C LYS A 518 -10.79 32.81 30.24
N GLY A 519 -11.91 32.66 29.51
CA GLY A 519 -12.22 33.52 28.36
C GLY A 519 -12.33 35.03 28.73
N LEU A 520 -12.94 35.36 29.87
CA LEU A 520 -12.97 36.75 30.38
C LEU A 520 -11.59 37.29 30.79
N HIS A 521 -10.71 36.44 31.31
CA HIS A 521 -9.35 36.80 31.65
C HIS A 521 -8.52 37.10 30.40
N ASP A 522 -8.65 36.28 29.36
CA ASP A 522 -7.93 36.45 28.11
C ASP A 522 -8.41 37.73 27.37
N ILE A 523 -9.72 37.94 27.25
CA ILE A 523 -10.29 39.18 26.69
C ILE A 523 -9.82 40.41 27.48
N LYS A 524 -9.75 40.34 28.80
CA LYS A 524 -9.32 41.45 29.65
C LYS A 524 -7.84 41.75 29.52
N THR A 525 -7.01 40.74 29.26
CA THR A 525 -5.55 40.92 29.11
C THR A 525 -5.19 41.49 27.74
N ASP A 526 -5.85 41.02 26.68
CA ASP A 526 -5.54 41.43 25.31
C ASP A 526 -6.18 42.75 24.90
N HIS A 527 -7.31 43.15 25.52
CA HIS A 527 -8.08 44.32 25.14
C HIS A 527 -8.32 45.31 26.29
N GLN A 528 -7.39 45.40 27.27
CA GLN A 528 -7.55 46.23 28.45
C GLN A 528 -7.77 47.73 28.10
N VAL A 529 -7.08 48.24 27.06
CA VAL A 529 -7.17 49.63 26.61
C VAL A 529 -8.53 49.94 25.97
N GLU A 530 -9.05 48.97 25.19
CA GLU A 530 -10.36 49.10 24.52
C GLU A 530 -11.51 48.99 25.54
N LEU A 531 -11.40 48.13 26.53
CA LEU A 531 -12.38 47.99 27.60
C LEU A 531 -12.44 49.25 28.47
N ASP A 532 -11.30 49.91 28.75
CA ASP A 532 -11.24 51.17 29.47
C ASP A 532 -11.87 52.31 28.67
N VAL A 533 -11.68 52.36 27.35
CA VAL A 533 -12.33 53.34 26.46
C VAL A 533 -13.84 53.13 26.40
N LEU A 534 -14.30 51.86 26.29
CA LEU A 534 -15.73 51.52 26.33
C LEU A 534 -16.38 51.87 27.67
N ALA A 535 -15.68 51.67 28.78
CA ALA A 535 -16.16 52.04 30.11
C ALA A 535 -16.28 53.57 30.27
N ILE A 536 -15.38 54.36 29.67
CA ILE A 536 -15.44 55.83 29.66
C ILE A 536 -16.61 56.33 28.79
N VAL A 537 -16.83 55.69 27.62
CA VAL A 537 -17.96 56.02 26.72
C VAL A 537 -19.30 55.68 27.38
N ALA A 538 -19.42 54.52 28.01
CA ALA A 538 -20.62 54.12 28.73
C ALA A 538 -20.94 55.05 29.90
N LYS A 539 -19.95 55.56 30.63
CA LYS A 539 -20.12 56.57 31.69
C LYS A 539 -20.55 57.93 31.20
N ARG A 540 -20.33 58.26 29.92
CA ARG A 540 -20.77 59.55 29.32
C ARG A 540 -22.14 59.49 28.65
N THR A 541 -22.69 58.29 28.43
CA THR A 541 -23.97 58.09 27.73
C THR A 541 -25.14 57.77 28.68
N PHE A 542 -24.84 57.54 29.95
CA PHE A 542 -25.79 57.49 31.06
C PHE A 542 -25.46 58.63 32.05
#